data_9a28e4fff43ec84a84ebf11acbdf16a6
#
_entry.id   9a28e4fff43ec84a84ebf11acbdf16a6
#
_cell.length_a   1.000
_cell.length_b   1.000
_cell.length_c   1.000
_cell.angle_alpha   90.00
_cell.angle_beta   90.00
_cell.angle_gamma   90.00
#
_symmetry.space_group_name_H-M   'P 1'
#
loop_
_entity.id
_entity.type
_entity.pdbx_description
1 polymer ?
#
loop_
_entity_poly.entity_id
_entity_poly.type
_entity_poly.pdbx_seq_one_letter_code
_entity_poly.pdbx_strand_id
1 'polypeptide(L)'
;MEAHALPRRRSLPRRRVLISAAALIAVALIAGVLAVFLWLRGYQTLRQQNGYGSNPGDGVMVRSPFGSGGTEVFFPRYRENGTFRLSALIYNPGRFTVTILGLANPDPDELNSFQPFRLVAAEVPQPTRPSYHGSPLDAGHPIRVRPGDEPNVILVYKFTSRCNGGQPPRYWTESGPWTAVSANPPVRLRVKYARWFEKTQNVTLPFAITLVCRTSITAPGVPG
;
A
#
# COMPACT_ATOMS: atom_id res chain seq x y z
N MET A 1 -43.07 -78.69 3.41
CA MET A 1 -43.00 -77.50 4.24
C MET A 1 -41.58 -76.97 4.07
N GLU A 2 -41.37 -75.99 3.17
CA GLU A 2 -40.05 -75.37 2.91
C GLU A 2 -39.96 -74.14 3.79
N ALA A 3 -38.90 -74.14 4.60
CA ALA A 3 -38.60 -73.01 5.47
C ALA A 3 -37.81 -71.95 4.67
N HIS A 4 -38.47 -70.82 4.36
CA HIS A 4 -37.83 -69.64 3.77
C HIS A 4 -36.82 -69.07 4.76
N ALA A 5 -35.52 -69.20 4.45
CA ALA A 5 -34.42 -68.55 5.16
C ALA A 5 -34.41 -67.03 4.84
N LEU A 6 -34.68 -66.18 5.83
CA LEU A 6 -34.60 -64.71 5.71
C LEU A 6 -33.14 -64.30 5.47
N PRO A 7 -32.89 -63.33 4.56
CA PRO A 7 -31.57 -62.86 4.26
C PRO A 7 -30.96 -62.13 5.48
N ARG A 8 -29.84 -62.64 6.00
CA ARG A 8 -29.01 -61.97 7.03
C ARG A 8 -28.57 -60.60 6.54
N ARG A 9 -29.18 -59.52 7.10
CA ARG A 9 -28.65 -58.14 6.95
C ARG A 9 -27.19 -58.14 7.44
N ARG A 10 -26.28 -58.02 6.47
CA ARG A 10 -24.86 -57.76 6.76
C ARG A 10 -24.78 -56.37 7.40
N SER A 11 -24.58 -56.32 8.72
CA SER A 11 -24.26 -55.10 9.43
C SER A 11 -22.89 -54.60 8.92
N LEU A 12 -22.86 -53.55 8.13
CA LEU A 12 -21.64 -52.87 7.78
C LEU A 12 -20.89 -52.51 9.09
N PRO A 13 -19.62 -52.84 9.22
CA PRO A 13 -18.90 -52.64 10.46
C PRO A 13 -18.92 -51.14 10.79
N ARG A 14 -19.63 -50.78 11.86
CA ARG A 14 -19.78 -49.40 12.40
C ARG A 14 -18.46 -48.62 12.39
N ARG A 15 -17.35 -49.33 12.54
CA ARG A 15 -15.99 -48.75 12.51
C ARG A 15 -15.61 -48.13 11.15
N ARG A 16 -16.01 -48.75 10.02
CA ARG A 16 -15.71 -48.16 8.67
C ARG A 16 -16.55 -46.92 8.41
N VAL A 17 -17.79 -46.85 8.84
CA VAL A 17 -18.63 -45.68 8.72
C VAL A 17 -18.11 -44.52 9.56
N LEU A 18 -17.62 -44.75 10.77
CA LEU A 18 -17.02 -43.75 11.64
C LEU A 18 -15.72 -43.20 11.08
N ILE A 19 -14.86 -44.02 10.49
CA ILE A 19 -13.62 -43.59 9.86
C ILE A 19 -13.91 -42.72 8.64
N SER A 20 -14.90 -43.12 7.81
CA SER A 20 -15.28 -42.31 6.64
C SER A 20 -15.90 -40.97 7.03
N ALA A 21 -16.71 -40.92 8.07
CA ALA A 21 -17.29 -39.66 8.59
C ALA A 21 -16.20 -38.73 9.15
N ALA A 22 -15.26 -39.26 9.92
CA ALA A 22 -14.14 -38.48 10.45
C ALA A 22 -13.26 -37.94 9.33
N ALA A 23 -12.98 -38.73 8.28
CA ALA A 23 -12.20 -38.27 7.11
C ALA A 23 -12.93 -37.14 6.35
N LEU A 24 -14.25 -37.23 6.16
CA LEU A 24 -15.04 -36.17 5.52
C LEU A 24 -15.03 -34.88 6.34
N ILE A 25 -15.16 -34.96 7.65
CA ILE A 25 -15.09 -33.79 8.53
C ILE A 25 -13.68 -33.16 8.46
N ALA A 26 -12.62 -33.95 8.47
CA ALA A 26 -11.25 -33.45 8.35
C ALA A 26 -11.03 -32.72 7.00
N VAL A 27 -11.50 -33.29 5.89
CA VAL A 27 -11.43 -32.68 4.57
C VAL A 27 -12.23 -31.36 4.52
N ALA A 28 -13.42 -31.34 5.09
CA ALA A 28 -14.24 -30.13 5.16
C ALA A 28 -13.60 -29.01 5.98
N LEU A 29 -12.97 -29.36 7.11
CA LEU A 29 -12.20 -28.41 7.93
C LEU A 29 -11.00 -27.85 7.18
N ILE A 30 -10.21 -28.70 6.51
CA ILE A 30 -9.05 -28.28 5.71
C ILE A 30 -9.51 -27.37 4.57
N ALA A 31 -10.57 -27.74 3.84
CA ALA A 31 -11.13 -26.92 2.77
C ALA A 31 -11.63 -25.57 3.29
N GLY A 32 -12.30 -25.55 4.45
CA GLY A 32 -12.73 -24.32 5.11
C GLY A 32 -11.58 -23.40 5.49
N VAL A 33 -10.55 -23.94 6.11
CA VAL A 33 -9.34 -23.18 6.47
C VAL A 33 -8.65 -22.64 5.22
N LEU A 34 -8.53 -23.45 4.17
CA LEU A 34 -7.93 -23.03 2.90
C LEU A 34 -8.73 -21.92 2.23
N ALA A 35 -10.06 -22.04 2.22
CA ALA A 35 -10.94 -21.01 1.68
C ALA A 35 -10.81 -19.68 2.43
N VAL A 36 -10.78 -19.71 3.76
CA VAL A 36 -10.54 -18.51 4.59
C VAL A 36 -9.17 -17.92 4.30
N PHE A 37 -8.14 -18.75 4.19
CA PHE A 37 -6.78 -18.29 3.87
C PHE A 37 -6.70 -17.63 2.50
N LEU A 38 -7.27 -18.23 1.47
CA LEU A 38 -7.31 -17.65 0.11
C LEU A 38 -8.11 -16.35 0.08
N TRP A 39 -9.24 -16.31 0.80
CA TRP A 39 -10.02 -15.09 0.93
C TRP A 39 -9.24 -13.96 1.61
N LEU A 40 -8.56 -14.23 2.74
CA LEU A 40 -7.72 -13.25 3.43
C LEU A 40 -6.56 -12.78 2.55
N ARG A 41 -5.99 -13.66 1.72
CA ARG A 41 -4.91 -13.31 0.80
C ARG A 41 -5.36 -12.30 -0.26
N GLY A 42 -6.58 -12.44 -0.78
CA GLY A 42 -7.17 -11.50 -1.75
C GLY A 42 -7.80 -10.26 -1.10
N TYR A 43 -8.01 -10.26 0.20
CA TYR A 43 -8.74 -9.21 0.89
C TYR A 43 -7.90 -7.94 1.02
N GLN A 44 -8.27 -6.88 0.28
CA GLN A 44 -7.62 -5.56 0.34
C GLN A 44 -8.63 -4.58 0.93
N THR A 45 -8.31 -4.02 2.11
CA THR A 45 -9.22 -3.13 2.82
C THR A 45 -8.74 -1.70 2.90
N LEU A 46 -7.43 -1.47 2.99
CA LEU A 46 -6.93 -0.13 3.12
C LEU A 46 -7.03 0.62 1.80
N ARG A 47 -7.60 1.80 1.85
CA ARG A 47 -7.69 2.74 0.73
C ARG A 47 -7.16 4.09 1.18
N GLN A 48 -6.71 4.88 0.26
CA GLN A 48 -6.53 6.28 0.56
C GLN A 48 -7.86 7.01 0.35
N GLN A 49 -8.21 7.85 1.31
CA GLN A 49 -9.34 8.76 1.21
C GLN A 49 -8.87 10.14 0.75
N ASN A 50 -9.81 10.96 0.26
CA ASN A 50 -9.56 12.32 -0.25
C ASN A 50 -9.09 13.28 0.87
N GLY A 51 -7.99 12.97 1.48
CA GLY A 51 -7.33 13.79 2.50
C GLY A 51 -5.83 13.60 2.37
N TYR A 52 -5.17 14.58 1.84
CA TYR A 52 -3.71 14.62 1.75
C TYR A 52 -3.24 16.03 2.02
N GLY A 53 -2.02 16.14 2.44
CA GLY A 53 -1.38 17.41 2.71
C GLY A 53 0.10 17.35 2.41
N SER A 54 0.69 18.49 2.20
CA SER A 54 2.13 18.63 2.07
C SER A 54 2.60 19.80 2.92
N ASN A 55 3.82 19.69 3.44
CA ASN A 55 4.46 20.86 4.01
C ASN A 55 4.71 21.88 2.87
N PRO A 56 4.35 23.15 3.01
CA PRO A 56 4.62 24.19 2.01
C PRO A 56 6.10 24.29 1.63
N GLY A 57 7.00 23.86 2.53
CA GLY A 57 8.43 23.77 2.27
C GLY A 57 8.85 22.63 1.34
N ASP A 58 8.03 21.57 1.24
CA ASP A 58 8.38 20.36 0.50
C ASP A 58 7.82 20.33 -0.94
N GLY A 59 6.83 21.15 -1.25
CA GLY A 59 6.27 21.22 -2.60
C GLY A 59 4.90 21.91 -2.64
N VAL A 60 4.26 21.84 -3.79
CA VAL A 60 2.95 22.46 -4.05
C VAL A 60 2.01 21.44 -4.68
N MET A 61 0.79 21.38 -4.18
CA MET A 61 -0.32 20.66 -4.81
C MET A 61 -1.04 21.58 -5.78
N VAL A 62 -1.20 21.13 -6.99
CA VAL A 62 -1.89 21.90 -8.04
C VAL A 62 -2.95 21.01 -8.68
N ARG A 63 -4.12 21.57 -8.90
CA ARG A 63 -5.14 20.92 -9.71
C ARG A 63 -4.71 20.97 -11.16
N SER A 64 -4.50 19.82 -11.79
CA SER A 64 -4.06 19.77 -13.19
C SER A 64 -5.10 20.42 -14.10
N PRO A 65 -4.71 21.38 -14.93
CA PRO A 65 -5.59 21.90 -15.97
C PRO A 65 -5.73 20.92 -17.15
N PHE A 66 -4.87 19.90 -17.20
CA PHE A 66 -4.80 18.90 -18.27
C PHE A 66 -5.51 17.61 -17.82
N GLY A 67 -6.77 17.48 -18.18
CA GLY A 67 -7.52 16.23 -17.96
C GLY A 67 -8.99 16.47 -17.65
N SER A 68 -9.83 15.64 -18.20
CA SER A 68 -11.30 15.64 -18.05
C SER A 68 -11.77 15.19 -16.65
N GLY A 69 -11.07 15.54 -15.58
CA GLY A 69 -11.43 15.10 -14.24
C GLY A 69 -10.76 15.86 -13.09
N GLY A 70 -9.96 16.88 -13.37
CA GLY A 70 -9.33 17.67 -12.30
C GLY A 70 -8.39 16.85 -11.41
N THR A 71 -7.58 16.01 -12.02
CA THR A 71 -6.56 15.21 -11.31
C THR A 71 -5.59 16.16 -10.63
N GLU A 72 -5.39 15.97 -9.35
CA GLU A 72 -4.42 16.75 -8.59
C GLU A 72 -3.01 16.19 -8.81
N VAL A 73 -2.04 17.10 -8.84
CA VAL A 73 -0.63 16.78 -9.06
C VAL A 73 0.20 17.45 -7.98
N PHE A 74 1.04 16.69 -7.33
CA PHE A 74 2.00 17.22 -6.39
C PHE A 74 3.33 17.49 -7.08
N PHE A 75 3.83 18.72 -6.98
CA PHE A 75 5.13 19.15 -7.47
C PHE A 75 6.09 19.30 -6.29
N PRO A 76 6.95 18.29 -6.02
CA PRO A 76 7.91 18.39 -4.94
C PRO A 76 8.97 19.44 -5.23
N ARG A 77 9.38 20.17 -4.21
CA ARG A 77 10.53 21.08 -4.30
C ARG A 77 11.81 20.25 -4.29
N TYR A 78 12.49 20.21 -5.41
CA TYR A 78 13.71 19.46 -5.54
C TYR A 78 14.82 19.98 -4.60
N ARG A 79 15.50 19.04 -3.94
CA ARG A 79 16.72 19.24 -3.19
C ARG A 79 17.63 18.06 -3.48
N GLU A 80 18.83 18.32 -3.93
CA GLU A 80 19.78 17.24 -4.24
C GLU A 80 19.99 16.34 -3.01
N ASN A 81 19.85 15.04 -3.20
CA ASN A 81 19.84 14.02 -2.13
C ASN A 81 18.84 14.27 -0.99
N GLY A 82 17.93 15.21 -1.18
CA GLY A 82 16.92 15.58 -0.20
C GLY A 82 15.72 14.65 -0.16
N THR A 83 14.83 14.98 0.76
CA THR A 83 13.54 14.29 0.93
C THR A 83 12.40 15.30 0.89
N PHE A 84 11.20 14.80 0.58
CA PHE A 84 9.96 15.54 0.75
C PHE A 84 8.93 14.65 1.44
N ARG A 85 7.93 15.27 2.06
CA ARG A 85 6.91 14.59 2.85
C ARG A 85 5.51 14.85 2.31
N LEU A 86 4.72 13.80 2.29
CA LEU A 86 3.30 13.86 1.95
C LEU A 86 2.51 13.20 3.07
N SER A 87 1.45 13.85 3.48
CA SER A 87 0.49 13.31 4.44
C SER A 87 -0.65 12.65 3.67
N ALA A 88 -1.01 11.44 4.03
CA ALA A 88 -2.08 10.67 3.42
C ALA A 88 -3.00 10.09 4.47
N LEU A 89 -4.31 10.20 4.29
CA LEU A 89 -5.30 9.52 5.12
C LEU A 89 -5.49 8.09 4.62
N ILE A 90 -5.24 7.12 5.47
CA ILE A 90 -5.39 5.70 5.16
C ILE A 90 -6.68 5.19 5.78
N TYR A 91 -7.70 5.00 4.95
CA TYR A 91 -9.03 4.58 5.36
C TYR A 91 -9.19 3.07 5.35
N ASN A 92 -9.88 2.53 6.36
CA ASN A 92 -10.26 1.13 6.41
C ASN A 92 -11.79 0.96 6.22
N PRO A 93 -12.28 0.74 4.99
CA PRO A 93 -13.69 0.43 4.73
C PRO A 93 -14.05 -1.01 5.08
N GLY A 94 -13.10 -1.81 5.51
CA GLY A 94 -13.30 -3.23 5.83
C GLY A 94 -14.05 -3.46 7.13
N ARG A 95 -14.33 -4.74 7.40
CA ARG A 95 -15.02 -5.18 8.63
C ARG A 95 -14.05 -5.57 9.75
N PHE A 96 -12.76 -5.64 9.47
CA PHE A 96 -11.75 -6.11 10.41
C PHE A 96 -10.75 -5.00 10.72
N THR A 97 -10.29 -4.99 11.96
CA THR A 97 -9.15 -4.15 12.34
C THR A 97 -7.90 -4.62 11.63
N VAL A 98 -7.21 -3.69 10.99
CA VAL A 98 -5.92 -3.90 10.32
C VAL A 98 -4.84 -3.21 11.15
N THR A 99 -3.73 -3.87 11.34
CA THR A 99 -2.54 -3.26 11.97
C THR A 99 -1.50 -3.00 10.89
N ILE A 100 -1.12 -1.75 10.68
CA ILE A 100 -0.04 -1.35 9.77
C ILE A 100 1.27 -1.46 10.56
N LEU A 101 2.20 -2.27 10.04
CA LEU A 101 3.49 -2.56 10.67
C LEU A 101 4.64 -1.75 10.08
N GLY A 102 4.41 -0.99 9.01
CA GLY A 102 5.40 -0.20 8.31
C GLY A 102 5.35 -0.39 6.80
N LEU A 103 6.40 0.06 6.12
CA LEU A 103 6.55 -0.16 4.68
C LEU A 103 6.97 -1.61 4.40
N ALA A 104 6.47 -2.14 3.30
CA ALA A 104 7.01 -3.36 2.73
C ALA A 104 8.31 -3.05 1.95
N ASN A 105 9.16 -4.05 1.80
CA ASN A 105 10.33 -3.92 0.94
C ASN A 105 9.88 -3.59 -0.50
N PRO A 106 10.61 -2.72 -1.20
CA PRO A 106 10.35 -2.42 -2.59
C PRO A 106 10.49 -3.71 -3.42
N ASP A 107 9.71 -3.79 -4.50
CA ASP A 107 9.84 -4.88 -5.46
C ASP A 107 11.19 -4.77 -6.17
N PRO A 108 11.89 -5.87 -6.47
CA PRO A 108 13.09 -5.84 -7.30
C PRO A 108 12.89 -5.12 -8.63
N ASP A 109 11.73 -5.26 -9.25
CA ASP A 109 11.39 -4.57 -10.49
C ASP A 109 11.22 -3.05 -10.30
N GLU A 110 10.72 -2.61 -9.15
CA GLU A 110 10.67 -1.19 -8.79
C GLU A 110 12.06 -0.60 -8.56
N LEU A 111 13.00 -1.39 -8.02
CA LEU A 111 14.38 -0.96 -7.82
C LEU A 111 15.14 -0.78 -9.13
N ASN A 112 14.78 -1.53 -10.17
CA ASN A 112 15.39 -1.49 -11.50
C ASN A 112 14.73 -0.46 -12.42
N SER A 113 13.53 0.05 -12.07
CA SER A 113 12.85 1.06 -12.87
C SER A 113 13.41 2.46 -12.55
N PHE A 114 13.59 3.28 -13.61
CA PHE A 114 13.92 4.68 -13.42
C PHE A 114 12.73 5.40 -12.78
N GLN A 115 12.89 5.78 -11.52
CA GLN A 115 11.94 6.63 -10.82
C GLN A 115 12.67 7.87 -10.28
N PRO A 116 12.13 9.07 -10.46
CA PRO A 116 12.77 10.31 -10.01
C PRO A 116 12.85 10.44 -8.49
N PHE A 117 12.06 9.66 -7.77
CA PHE A 117 12.01 9.60 -6.31
C PHE A 117 11.48 8.22 -5.87
N ARG A 118 11.79 7.82 -4.67
CA ARG A 118 11.26 6.60 -4.07
C ARG A 118 10.78 6.83 -2.64
N LEU A 119 9.79 6.08 -2.20
CA LEU A 119 9.32 6.03 -0.83
C LEU A 119 10.37 5.35 0.05
N VAL A 120 10.84 6.03 1.10
CA VAL A 120 11.92 5.54 1.97
C VAL A 120 11.46 5.32 3.41
N ALA A 121 10.42 6.04 3.85
CA ALA A 121 9.87 5.87 5.19
C ALA A 121 8.38 6.23 5.23
N ALA A 122 7.69 5.71 6.22
CA ALA A 122 6.39 6.17 6.65
C ALA A 122 6.49 6.57 8.13
N GLU A 123 5.76 7.61 8.53
CA GLU A 123 5.79 8.15 9.87
C GLU A 123 4.35 8.35 10.37
N VAL A 124 4.14 8.29 11.68
CA VAL A 124 2.88 8.63 12.32
C VAL A 124 3.01 10.05 12.89
N PRO A 125 2.09 10.99 12.58
CA PRO A 125 2.12 12.32 13.16
C PRO A 125 2.09 12.28 14.69
N GLN A 126 2.96 13.03 15.33
CA GLN A 126 2.91 13.20 16.78
C GLN A 126 1.90 14.30 17.14
N PRO A 127 0.95 14.04 18.06
CA PRO A 127 -0.09 15.01 18.42
C PRO A 127 0.44 16.30 19.02
N THR A 128 1.66 16.28 19.56
CA THR A 128 2.30 17.42 20.22
C THR A 128 3.16 18.31 19.31
N ARG A 129 3.36 17.92 18.06
CA ARG A 129 4.15 18.70 17.11
C ARG A 129 3.29 19.04 15.88
N PRO A 130 2.98 20.32 15.64
CA PRO A 130 2.18 20.76 14.51
C PRO A 130 2.99 20.74 13.20
N SER A 131 3.76 19.73 12.94
CA SER A 131 4.62 19.68 11.76
C SER A 131 4.62 18.28 11.19
N TYR A 132 4.82 18.20 9.89
CA TYR A 132 4.98 17.00 9.07
C TYR A 132 6.17 16.09 9.49
N HIS A 133 6.44 16.03 10.79
CA HIS A 133 7.42 15.13 11.39
C HIS A 133 6.67 14.18 12.32
N GLY A 134 6.95 12.91 12.19
CA GLY A 134 6.34 11.86 12.97
C GLY A 134 7.35 10.89 13.56
N SER A 135 6.85 9.93 14.29
CA SER A 135 7.62 8.76 14.68
C SER A 135 7.63 7.75 13.52
N PRO A 136 8.73 7.04 13.30
CA PRO A 136 8.78 5.99 12.28
C PRO A 136 7.64 4.99 12.46
N LEU A 137 6.96 4.67 11.38
CA LEU A 137 5.98 3.61 11.32
C LEU A 137 6.73 2.30 11.06
N ASP A 138 6.96 1.55 12.12
CA ASP A 138 7.67 0.27 12.10
C ASP A 138 6.97 -0.76 13.00
N ALA A 139 7.58 -1.94 13.16
CA ALA A 139 7.05 -2.99 14.02
C ALA A 139 7.02 -2.61 15.51
N GLY A 140 7.81 -1.62 15.95
CA GLY A 140 7.82 -1.10 17.32
C GLY A 140 6.70 -0.08 17.57
N HIS A 141 6.24 0.60 16.51
CA HIS A 141 5.20 1.63 16.58
C HIS A 141 4.10 1.38 15.52
N PRO A 142 3.34 0.27 15.63
CA PRO A 142 2.33 -0.07 14.65
C PRO A 142 1.08 0.79 14.82
N ILE A 143 0.38 1.07 13.71
CA ILE A 143 -0.92 1.73 13.73
C ILE A 143 -2.04 0.69 13.66
N ARG A 144 -2.98 0.74 14.59
CA ARG A 144 -4.24 0.00 14.51
C ARG A 144 -5.30 0.83 13.81
N VAL A 145 -5.83 0.31 12.70
CA VAL A 145 -6.87 0.95 11.89
C VAL A 145 -8.14 0.12 12.01
N ARG A 146 -9.09 0.58 12.81
CA ARG A 146 -10.39 -0.06 12.97
C ARG A 146 -11.25 0.17 11.72
N PRO A 147 -12.33 -0.61 11.53
CA PRO A 147 -13.34 -0.27 10.53
C PRO A 147 -13.82 1.17 10.67
N GLY A 148 -13.74 1.94 9.60
CA GLY A 148 -14.11 3.36 9.58
C GLY A 148 -13.05 4.35 10.05
N ASP A 149 -11.93 3.89 10.62
CA ASP A 149 -10.82 4.78 11.01
C ASP A 149 -10.05 5.30 9.79
N GLU A 150 -9.52 6.52 9.94
CA GLU A 150 -8.75 7.25 8.92
C GLU A 150 -7.47 7.85 9.53
N PRO A 151 -6.51 7.02 9.98
CA PRO A 151 -5.26 7.57 10.49
C PRO A 151 -4.49 8.31 9.41
N ASN A 152 -3.87 9.41 9.80
CA ASN A 152 -2.93 10.13 8.98
C ASN A 152 -1.58 9.41 9.00
N VAL A 153 -0.99 9.20 7.82
CA VAL A 153 0.35 8.63 7.64
C VAL A 153 1.17 9.61 6.82
N ILE A 154 2.35 9.93 7.31
CA ILE A 154 3.31 10.76 6.59
C ILE A 154 4.22 9.85 5.77
N LEU A 155 4.20 10.03 4.46
CA LEU A 155 5.02 9.32 3.50
C LEU A 155 6.27 10.15 3.21
N VAL A 156 7.45 9.59 3.40
CA VAL A 156 8.72 10.26 3.18
C VAL A 156 9.35 9.72 1.90
N TYR A 157 9.48 10.58 0.92
CA TYR A 157 10.12 10.27 -0.37
C TYR A 157 11.51 10.86 -0.42
N LYS A 158 12.44 10.14 -1.05
CA LYS A 158 13.79 10.60 -1.35
C LYS A 158 13.97 10.75 -2.86
N PHE A 159 14.59 11.84 -3.29
CA PHE A 159 14.97 12.01 -4.70
C PHE A 159 16.05 11.01 -5.08
N THR A 160 15.86 10.36 -6.21
CA THR A 160 16.76 9.35 -6.80
C THR A 160 17.35 9.84 -8.13
N SER A 161 16.96 11.01 -8.59
CA SER A 161 17.42 11.63 -9.82
C SER A 161 18.01 13.01 -9.53
N ARG A 162 18.80 13.53 -10.46
CA ARG A 162 19.32 14.88 -10.44
C ARG A 162 18.50 15.79 -11.36
N CYS A 163 18.20 16.97 -10.87
CA CYS A 163 17.53 18.02 -11.60
C CYS A 163 18.58 19.01 -12.11
N ASN A 164 18.86 19.00 -13.39
CA ASN A 164 19.81 19.92 -14.00
C ASN A 164 19.12 21.24 -14.35
N GLY A 165 19.70 22.38 -13.99
CA GLY A 165 19.20 23.70 -14.32
C GLY A 165 18.13 24.29 -13.38
N GLY A 166 17.90 23.69 -12.20
CA GLY A 166 16.99 24.22 -11.20
C GLY A 166 15.51 23.85 -11.41
N GLN A 167 14.66 24.30 -10.50
CA GLN A 167 13.22 24.02 -10.52
C GLN A 167 12.43 25.13 -11.20
N PRO A 168 11.25 24.82 -11.77
CA PRO A 168 10.32 25.84 -12.26
C PRO A 168 9.83 26.73 -11.12
N PRO A 169 9.46 27.97 -11.40
CA PRO A 169 8.77 28.83 -10.45
C PRO A 169 7.44 28.18 -10.02
N ARG A 170 6.88 28.65 -8.93
CA ARG A 170 5.67 28.09 -8.25
C ARG A 170 4.48 27.80 -9.15
N TYR A 171 4.40 28.45 -10.28
CA TYR A 171 3.32 28.29 -11.28
C TYR A 171 3.97 28.04 -12.63
N TRP A 172 3.96 26.78 -13.06
CA TRP A 172 4.50 26.38 -14.35
C TRP A 172 3.51 26.78 -15.45
N THR A 173 3.65 27.99 -15.96
CA THR A 173 2.88 28.51 -17.09
C THR A 173 3.79 28.99 -18.22
N GLU A 174 5.11 28.90 -18.07
CA GLU A 174 6.04 29.50 -19.00
C GLU A 174 6.60 28.49 -19.99
N SER A 175 6.65 28.93 -21.25
CA SER A 175 7.34 28.26 -22.35
C SER A 175 8.86 28.26 -22.07
N GLY A 176 9.43 27.09 -21.83
CA GLY A 176 10.86 26.92 -21.62
C GLY A 176 11.27 25.45 -21.77
N PRO A 177 12.56 25.13 -21.80
CA PRO A 177 13.03 23.75 -21.88
C PRO A 177 12.84 23.05 -20.52
N TRP A 178 11.61 22.66 -20.25
CA TRP A 178 11.27 21.91 -19.04
C TRP A 178 11.13 20.43 -19.35
N THR A 179 11.69 19.61 -18.47
CA THR A 179 11.47 18.16 -18.45
C THR A 179 10.65 17.80 -17.22
N ALA A 180 9.58 17.08 -17.42
CA ALA A 180 8.69 16.62 -16.35
C ALA A 180 8.64 15.09 -16.36
N VAL A 181 8.79 14.48 -15.19
CA VAL A 181 8.59 13.04 -14.99
C VAL A 181 7.57 12.84 -13.89
N SER A 182 6.44 12.25 -14.28
CA SER A 182 5.37 11.91 -13.35
C SER A 182 5.50 10.45 -12.93
N ALA A 183 5.29 10.20 -11.66
CA ALA A 183 5.19 8.86 -11.12
C ALA A 183 4.05 8.79 -10.10
N ASN A 184 3.38 7.66 -10.05
CA ASN A 184 2.40 7.35 -9.02
C ASN A 184 2.81 6.03 -8.35
N PRO A 185 3.91 6.05 -7.58
CA PRO A 185 4.42 4.85 -6.95
C PRO A 185 3.39 4.32 -5.94
N PRO A 186 3.03 3.03 -5.99
CA PRO A 186 2.16 2.45 -4.99
C PRO A 186 2.81 2.50 -3.62
N VAL A 187 2.04 2.90 -2.61
CA VAL A 187 2.47 2.82 -1.22
C VAL A 187 2.27 1.38 -0.76
N ARG A 188 3.35 0.65 -0.60
CA ARG A 188 3.32 -0.75 -0.18
C ARG A 188 3.44 -0.83 1.34
N LEU A 189 2.36 -1.23 1.98
CA LEU A 189 2.29 -1.34 3.43
C LEU A 189 2.35 -2.80 3.86
N ARG A 190 3.15 -3.09 4.85
CA ARG A 190 3.12 -4.35 5.59
C ARG A 190 1.97 -4.28 6.59
N VAL A 191 0.99 -5.15 6.44
CA VAL A 191 -0.22 -5.14 7.25
C VAL A 191 -0.45 -6.50 7.91
N LYS A 192 -1.05 -6.46 9.10
CA LYS A 192 -1.42 -7.63 9.87
C LYS A 192 -2.92 -7.64 10.12
N TYR A 193 -3.55 -8.73 9.74
CA TYR A 193 -4.93 -9.05 10.05
C TYR A 193 -4.97 -10.08 11.16
N ALA A 194 -5.77 -9.85 12.17
CA ALA A 194 -5.77 -10.68 13.37
C ALA A 194 -4.34 -10.76 14.00
N ARG A 195 -4.05 -11.80 14.77
CA ARG A 195 -2.74 -11.92 15.46
C ARG A 195 -1.66 -12.61 14.62
N TRP A 196 -2.01 -13.26 13.52
CA TRP A 196 -1.13 -14.23 12.86
C TRP A 196 -1.01 -14.10 11.34
N PHE A 197 -1.84 -13.29 10.69
CA PHE A 197 -1.80 -13.18 9.23
C PHE A 197 -1.22 -11.83 8.80
N GLU A 198 -0.03 -11.89 8.23
CA GLU A 198 0.67 -10.73 7.67
C GLU A 198 0.72 -10.80 6.15
N LYS A 199 0.57 -9.66 5.50
CA LYS A 199 0.75 -9.53 4.05
C LYS A 199 1.16 -8.11 3.66
N THR A 200 1.60 -7.95 2.42
CA THR A 200 1.76 -6.65 1.78
C THR A 200 0.45 -6.21 1.14
N GLN A 201 0.10 -4.95 1.34
CA GLN A 201 -1.03 -4.30 0.69
C GLN A 201 -0.59 -3.04 -0.02
N ASN A 202 -1.03 -2.87 -1.27
CA ASN A 202 -0.78 -1.66 -2.03
C ASN A 202 -1.90 -0.65 -1.77
N VAL A 203 -1.51 0.60 -1.54
CA VAL A 203 -2.40 1.75 -1.46
C VAL A 203 -1.99 2.72 -2.54
N THR A 204 -2.88 3.02 -3.46
CA THR A 204 -2.61 3.97 -4.56
C THR A 204 -2.97 5.37 -4.13
N LEU A 205 -2.08 6.32 -4.35
CA LEU A 205 -2.36 7.74 -4.12
C LEU A 205 -3.32 8.27 -5.21
N PRO A 206 -4.29 9.13 -4.89
CA PRO A 206 -5.26 9.65 -5.86
C PRO A 206 -4.68 10.76 -6.74
N PHE A 207 -3.42 11.09 -6.59
CA PHE A 207 -2.73 12.12 -7.34
C PHE A 207 -1.39 11.61 -7.86
N ALA A 208 -0.90 12.23 -8.92
CA ALA A 208 0.45 11.99 -9.42
C ALA A 208 1.46 12.87 -8.69
N ILE A 209 2.70 12.38 -8.55
CA ILE A 209 3.84 13.17 -8.09
C ILE A 209 4.69 13.47 -9.32
N THR A 210 4.90 14.75 -9.63
CA THR A 210 5.61 15.16 -10.84
C THR A 210 6.84 15.98 -10.48
N LEU A 211 8.02 15.45 -10.79
CA LEU A 211 9.27 16.20 -10.72
C LEU A 211 9.45 16.97 -12.01
N VAL A 212 9.65 18.27 -11.91
CA VAL A 212 9.89 19.16 -13.05
C VAL A 212 11.26 19.82 -12.88
N CYS A 213 12.05 19.76 -13.92
CA CYS A 213 13.40 20.34 -13.98
C CYS A 213 13.57 21.24 -15.20
N ARG A 214 14.42 22.24 -15.12
CA ARG A 214 14.56 23.24 -16.20
C ARG A 214 15.11 22.66 -17.50
N THR A 215 16.06 21.73 -17.43
CA THR A 215 16.68 21.20 -18.66
C THR A 215 16.59 19.68 -18.77
N SER A 216 17.04 18.95 -17.78
CA SER A 216 17.02 17.48 -17.84
C SER A 216 16.92 16.87 -16.45
N ILE A 217 16.40 15.64 -16.43
CA ILE A 217 16.40 14.78 -15.25
C ILE A 217 17.34 13.62 -15.57
N THR A 218 18.39 13.46 -14.77
CA THR A 218 19.36 12.39 -14.95
C THR A 218 19.35 11.42 -13.77
N ALA A 219 19.67 10.16 -14.04
CA ALA A 219 19.93 9.19 -13.01
C ALA A 219 21.22 9.54 -12.25
N PRO A 220 21.31 9.24 -10.95
CA PRO A 220 22.54 9.47 -10.19
C PRO A 220 23.68 8.62 -10.79
N GLY A 221 24.84 9.24 -11.04
CA GLY A 221 26.03 8.55 -11.53
C GLY A 221 26.22 8.49 -13.05
N VAL A 222 25.27 9.02 -13.84
CA VAL A 222 25.48 9.20 -15.29
C VAL A 222 26.05 10.61 -15.50
N PRO A 223 27.28 10.78 -16.03
CA PRO A 223 27.77 12.09 -16.42
C PRO A 223 26.90 12.63 -17.56
N GLY A 224 26.42 13.86 -17.41
CA GLY A 224 25.63 14.56 -18.43
C GLY A 224 26.53 15.15 -19.51
#